data_01e793783fced445cf260e0a7a36dc89
#
_entry.id   01e793783fced445cf260e0a7a36dc89
#
_cell.length_a   1.000
_cell.length_b   1.000
_cell.length_c   1.000
_cell.angle_alpha   90.00
_cell.angle_beta   90.00
_cell.angle_gamma   90.00
#
_symmetry.space_group_name_H-M   'P 1'
#
loop_
_entity.id
_entity.type
_entity.pdbx_description
1 polymer ?
#
loop_
_entity_poly.entity_id
_entity_poly.type
_entity_poly.pdbx_seq_one_letter_code
_entity_poly.pdbx_strand_id
1 'polypeptide(L)'
;MNRIISSVINNIPSEDVVCPNNITALHKSHAQRSPGAVAIAAPGGKPLTYNQLYRQVEQIVAALNDLGIGRNDRVAAVLPNGPEAAIAFLGVAAGATYAPLNPANPTSEFESYFCGLSPKALLVESGSDSPAIPVAQRLSIPIIELSPLGEPIAGAFTLRGQRGATEPEKGFAEAEDVALILHTSGTTSRPKRVPLTHSNLLVSARNIAATLHLQPNDCCLNVMPLFHIHGLVGALLSSMMAGGSVVCTPGFEAEEFLPWLETLRPTWYTAVPTVHQAVVGCAQAEAKRLKHHSLRFIRSSSSALPARVLHALEEIFDVPVIESYGMTEAAHQITSNPLPPLERKAGSVGLAAGPNVAVMDGAGNLLPAWHMGEVVVRGANVMRGYDHNPSANGAGFTREWLRTGDQGYLDSDGYLFLAGRLKEIANRGGAKISLREIDAALLEHPQVSQAATFPVPHPTLGEDIAAAIVVLDKDQITEPMIREYLLKRLAAFKVPSHISFVDEIPKGSTGKIQRLKLAEVFAQRFPKEFVRPQNELEILVSNIFAEVLRIEKVSVCDNFLELGGDSLRATQVLSRIAALFQVNLPIVTLFNKPTVAELAHEIAASMESLPVTSKAELVTALEDFSKEGERR
;
A
#
# COMPACT_ATOMS: atom_id res chain seq x y z
N MET A 1 13.21 -25.03 17.63
CA MET A 1 12.46 -23.76 17.48
C MET A 1 11.01 -23.98 17.07
N ASN A 2 10.67 -24.88 16.16
CA ASN A 2 9.26 -25.25 15.87
C ASN A 2 8.45 -25.77 17.07
N ARG A 3 9.07 -26.16 18.18
CA ARG A 3 8.39 -26.64 19.41
C ARG A 3 7.89 -25.51 20.32
N ILE A 4 8.45 -24.30 20.24
CA ILE A 4 8.04 -23.17 21.12
C ILE A 4 6.80 -22.50 20.57
N ILE A 5 6.68 -22.37 19.24
CA ILE A 5 5.49 -21.78 18.59
C ILE A 5 4.28 -22.73 18.73
N SER A 6 4.51 -24.05 18.62
CA SER A 6 3.45 -25.04 18.90
C SER A 6 2.96 -25.04 20.35
N SER A 7 3.79 -24.65 21.32
CA SER A 7 3.40 -24.63 22.73
C SER A 7 2.59 -23.39 23.12
N VAL A 8 2.74 -22.28 22.41
CA VAL A 8 1.93 -21.06 22.65
C VAL A 8 0.54 -21.19 22.03
N ILE A 9 0.41 -21.90 20.91
CA ILE A 9 -0.87 -22.19 20.27
C ILE A 9 -1.69 -23.24 21.05
N ASN A 10 -1.03 -24.12 21.83
CA ASN A 10 -1.69 -25.18 22.59
C ASN A 10 -2.15 -24.80 24.00
N ASN A 11 -2.01 -23.55 24.45
CA ASN A 11 -2.48 -23.09 25.74
C ASN A 11 -3.86 -22.38 25.68
N ILE A 12 -4.73 -22.75 24.73
CA ILE A 12 -6.16 -22.52 24.85
C ILE A 12 -6.72 -23.68 25.69
N PRO A 13 -7.46 -23.43 26.78
CA PRO A 13 -8.01 -24.51 27.59
C PRO A 13 -8.82 -25.46 26.71
N SER A 14 -8.34 -26.69 26.59
CA SER A 14 -9.11 -27.79 26.02
C SER A 14 -10.21 -28.15 27.01
N GLU A 15 -11.43 -27.71 26.74
CA GLU A 15 -12.65 -28.47 27.04
C GLU A 15 -13.84 -27.70 26.43
N ASP A 16 -14.47 -28.29 25.41
CA ASP A 16 -15.79 -27.97 24.83
C ASP A 16 -16.02 -26.62 24.10
N VAL A 17 -14.99 -25.88 23.67
CA VAL A 17 -15.19 -24.73 22.78
C VAL A 17 -15.21 -25.23 21.33
N VAL A 18 -16.40 -25.56 20.82
CA VAL A 18 -16.60 -25.75 19.38
C VAL A 18 -16.15 -24.45 18.68
N CYS A 19 -14.99 -24.50 18.01
CA CYS A 19 -14.51 -23.36 17.27
C CYS A 19 -15.57 -22.97 16.21
N PRO A 20 -16.00 -21.69 16.17
CA PRO A 20 -16.98 -21.25 15.18
C PRO A 20 -16.43 -21.51 13.78
N ASN A 21 -17.23 -22.14 12.92
CA ASN A 21 -16.86 -22.52 11.56
C ASN A 21 -17.40 -21.52 10.51
N ASN A 22 -18.29 -20.61 10.91
CA ASN A 22 -18.78 -19.52 10.09
C ASN A 22 -19.03 -18.25 10.93
N ILE A 23 -19.25 -17.10 10.27
CA ILE A 23 -19.48 -15.80 10.92
C ILE A 23 -20.70 -15.83 11.83
N THR A 24 -21.78 -16.51 11.43
CA THR A 24 -22.99 -16.62 12.23
C THR A 24 -22.75 -17.37 13.55
N ALA A 25 -22.04 -18.50 13.49
CA ALA A 25 -21.70 -19.28 14.68
C ALA A 25 -20.82 -18.48 15.65
N LEU A 26 -19.92 -17.61 15.15
CA LEU A 26 -19.12 -16.70 15.95
C LEU A 26 -20.01 -15.74 16.75
N HIS A 27 -20.93 -15.03 16.07
CA HIS A 27 -21.81 -14.06 16.72
C HIS A 27 -22.81 -14.73 17.70
N LYS A 28 -23.34 -15.87 17.30
CA LYS A 28 -24.25 -16.68 18.17
C LYS A 28 -23.53 -17.08 19.46
N SER A 29 -22.28 -17.52 19.36
CA SER A 29 -21.48 -17.92 20.53
C SER A 29 -21.27 -16.74 21.50
N HIS A 30 -20.94 -15.54 20.99
CA HIS A 30 -20.81 -14.36 21.85
C HIS A 30 -22.13 -13.85 22.40
N ALA A 31 -23.22 -13.87 21.62
CA ALA A 31 -24.56 -13.53 22.09
C ALA A 31 -25.04 -14.44 23.23
N GLN A 32 -24.62 -15.72 23.23
CA GLN A 32 -24.94 -16.66 24.30
C GLN A 32 -24.05 -16.47 25.54
N ARG A 33 -22.73 -16.25 25.36
CA ARG A 33 -21.76 -16.14 26.47
C ARG A 33 -21.78 -14.78 27.16
N SER A 34 -21.94 -13.72 26.39
CA SER A 34 -21.84 -12.33 26.87
C SER A 34 -22.86 -11.42 26.16
N PRO A 35 -24.17 -11.67 26.33
CA PRO A 35 -25.23 -11.00 25.54
C PRO A 35 -25.24 -9.48 25.68
N GLY A 36 -24.85 -8.95 26.83
CA GLY A 36 -24.78 -7.51 27.11
C GLY A 36 -23.46 -6.83 26.77
N ALA A 37 -22.43 -7.59 26.36
CA ALA A 37 -21.18 -6.99 25.97
C ALA A 37 -21.34 -6.20 24.66
N VAL A 38 -20.63 -5.07 24.57
CA VAL A 38 -20.62 -4.21 23.37
C VAL A 38 -19.92 -4.95 22.23
N ALA A 39 -20.54 -4.98 21.06
CA ALA A 39 -19.97 -5.52 19.83
C ALA A 39 -19.54 -4.40 18.86
N ILE A 40 -20.47 -3.49 18.57
CA ILE A 40 -20.27 -2.36 17.64
C ILE A 40 -20.58 -1.05 18.36
N ALA A 41 -19.74 -0.05 18.15
CA ALA A 41 -19.96 1.33 18.57
C ALA A 41 -19.65 2.29 17.42
N ALA A 42 -20.10 3.52 17.55
CA ALA A 42 -19.78 4.61 16.62
C ALA A 42 -19.69 5.93 17.39
N PRO A 43 -18.97 6.94 16.90
CA PRO A 43 -18.99 8.27 17.49
C PRO A 43 -20.41 8.82 17.60
N GLY A 44 -20.81 9.30 18.77
CA GLY A 44 -22.14 9.89 19.02
C GLY A 44 -23.31 8.92 19.07
N GLY A 45 -23.11 7.63 18.76
CA GLY A 45 -24.16 6.60 18.76
C GLY A 45 -24.21 5.79 20.06
N LYS A 46 -25.38 5.23 20.39
CA LYS A 46 -25.48 4.19 21.44
C LYS A 46 -24.84 2.90 20.93
N PRO A 47 -24.01 2.22 21.70
CA PRO A 47 -23.38 0.98 21.27
C PRO A 47 -24.40 -0.15 21.10
N LEU A 48 -24.12 -1.06 20.17
CA LEU A 48 -24.91 -2.26 19.90
C LEU A 48 -24.22 -3.45 20.57
N THR A 49 -25.00 -4.24 21.32
CA THR A 49 -24.50 -5.41 22.05
C THR A 49 -24.43 -6.65 21.16
N TYR A 50 -23.69 -7.70 21.58
CA TYR A 50 -23.60 -8.98 20.85
C TYR A 50 -24.98 -9.65 20.67
N ASN A 51 -25.87 -9.55 21.66
CA ASN A 51 -27.24 -10.08 21.50
C ASN A 51 -28.04 -9.30 20.45
N GLN A 52 -27.92 -7.98 20.43
CA GLN A 52 -28.59 -7.15 19.42
C GLN A 52 -27.96 -7.40 18.02
N LEU A 53 -26.65 -7.52 17.94
CA LEU A 53 -25.98 -7.85 16.69
C LEU A 53 -26.45 -9.19 16.12
N TYR A 54 -26.50 -10.23 16.94
CA TYR A 54 -26.95 -11.55 16.48
C TYR A 54 -28.41 -11.51 15.96
N ARG A 55 -29.31 -10.82 16.68
CA ARG A 55 -30.70 -10.61 16.22
C ARG A 55 -30.76 -9.82 14.91
N GLN A 56 -29.93 -8.79 14.77
CA GLN A 56 -29.87 -8.01 13.53
C GLN A 56 -29.38 -8.88 12.36
N VAL A 57 -28.39 -9.75 12.57
CA VAL A 57 -27.91 -10.72 11.56
C VAL A 57 -29.02 -11.69 11.15
N GLU A 58 -29.80 -12.23 12.11
CA GLU A 58 -30.97 -13.10 11.82
C GLU A 58 -32.03 -12.36 10.98
N GLN A 59 -32.30 -11.10 11.30
CA GLN A 59 -33.28 -10.27 10.56
C GLN A 59 -32.77 -9.97 9.13
N ILE A 60 -31.49 -9.71 8.95
CA ILE A 60 -30.88 -9.47 7.62
C ILE A 60 -31.00 -10.73 6.75
N VAL A 61 -30.66 -11.91 7.30
CA VAL A 61 -30.75 -13.18 6.57
C VAL A 61 -32.19 -13.49 6.18
N ALA A 62 -33.15 -13.28 7.10
CA ALA A 62 -34.58 -13.46 6.82
C ALA A 62 -35.04 -12.51 5.70
N ALA A 63 -34.70 -11.22 5.79
CA ALA A 63 -35.05 -10.23 4.77
C ALA A 63 -34.44 -10.55 3.39
N LEU A 64 -33.17 -11.00 3.33
CA LEU A 64 -32.54 -11.45 2.08
C LEU A 64 -33.29 -12.66 1.48
N ASN A 65 -33.65 -13.66 2.30
CA ASN A 65 -34.42 -14.82 1.85
C ASN A 65 -35.79 -14.42 1.30
N ASP A 66 -36.45 -13.44 1.94
CA ASP A 66 -37.76 -12.93 1.48
C ASP A 66 -37.63 -12.15 0.16
N LEU A 67 -36.49 -11.53 -0.07
CA LEU A 67 -36.14 -10.86 -1.32
C LEU A 67 -35.66 -11.83 -2.41
N GLY A 68 -35.56 -13.13 -2.13
CA GLY A 68 -35.15 -14.15 -3.07
C GLY A 68 -33.62 -14.30 -3.15
N ILE A 69 -32.88 -13.88 -2.12
CA ILE A 69 -31.41 -13.99 -2.02
C ILE A 69 -31.06 -14.98 -0.93
N GLY A 70 -30.15 -15.90 -1.21
CA GLY A 70 -29.72 -16.93 -0.29
C GLY A 70 -28.22 -17.28 -0.44
N ARG A 71 -27.86 -18.44 0.09
CA ARG A 71 -26.47 -18.94 0.10
C ARG A 71 -25.88 -18.89 -1.30
N ASN A 72 -24.63 -18.46 -1.38
CA ASN A 72 -23.85 -18.31 -2.62
C ASN A 72 -24.37 -17.26 -3.64
N ASP A 73 -25.50 -16.61 -3.39
CA ASP A 73 -25.91 -15.45 -4.18
C ASP A 73 -25.02 -14.25 -3.84
N ARG A 74 -24.58 -13.50 -4.85
CA ARG A 74 -23.68 -12.36 -4.70
C ARG A 74 -24.47 -11.08 -4.51
N VAL A 75 -24.18 -10.36 -3.44
CA VAL A 75 -24.74 -9.03 -3.16
C VAL A 75 -23.63 -8.00 -3.25
N ALA A 76 -23.67 -7.17 -4.31
CA ALA A 76 -22.79 -6.01 -4.39
C ALA A 76 -23.26 -4.97 -3.36
N ALA A 77 -22.33 -4.35 -2.63
CA ALA A 77 -22.66 -3.32 -1.65
C ALA A 77 -21.86 -2.04 -1.91
N VAL A 78 -22.57 -0.91 -1.96
CA VAL A 78 -21.99 0.42 -2.08
C VAL A 78 -22.54 1.26 -0.94
N LEU A 79 -21.83 1.23 0.19
CA LEU A 79 -22.25 1.84 1.45
C LEU A 79 -21.19 2.82 1.95
N PRO A 80 -21.58 3.93 2.57
CA PRO A 80 -20.64 4.77 3.33
C PRO A 80 -19.93 3.93 4.40
N ASN A 81 -18.73 4.36 4.77
CA ASN A 81 -18.04 3.73 5.89
C ASN A 81 -18.77 4.05 7.19
N GLY A 82 -18.84 3.08 8.10
CA GLY A 82 -19.58 3.26 9.35
C GLY A 82 -20.10 1.94 9.93
N PRO A 83 -20.86 2.01 11.03
CA PRO A 83 -21.40 0.82 11.70
C PRO A 83 -22.42 0.05 10.84
N GLU A 84 -23.18 0.74 9.97
CA GLU A 84 -24.11 0.12 9.03
C GLU A 84 -23.40 -0.77 8.03
N ALA A 85 -22.27 -0.31 7.47
CA ALA A 85 -21.45 -1.09 6.55
C ALA A 85 -20.83 -2.31 7.23
N ALA A 86 -20.40 -2.17 8.50
CA ALA A 86 -19.90 -3.28 9.29
C ALA A 86 -20.96 -4.36 9.51
N ILE A 87 -22.16 -3.97 9.92
CA ILE A 87 -23.27 -4.90 10.17
C ILE A 87 -23.81 -5.47 8.85
N ALA A 88 -23.84 -4.69 7.77
CA ALA A 88 -24.20 -5.18 6.45
C ALA A 88 -23.24 -6.31 5.98
N PHE A 89 -21.93 -6.13 6.18
CA PHE A 89 -20.98 -7.22 5.91
C PHE A 89 -21.30 -8.47 6.73
N LEU A 90 -21.46 -8.34 8.05
CA LEU A 90 -21.69 -9.48 8.94
C LEU A 90 -23.01 -10.19 8.65
N GLY A 91 -24.07 -9.42 8.35
CA GLY A 91 -25.40 -9.94 8.09
C GLY A 91 -25.57 -10.53 6.70
N VAL A 92 -25.06 -9.86 5.65
CA VAL A 92 -25.12 -10.38 4.29
C VAL A 92 -24.24 -11.63 4.15
N ALA A 93 -23.01 -11.60 4.66
CA ALA A 93 -22.13 -12.77 4.65
C ALA A 93 -22.72 -13.96 5.42
N ALA A 94 -23.59 -13.73 6.42
CA ALA A 94 -24.25 -14.80 7.15
C ALA A 94 -25.25 -15.60 6.32
N GLY A 95 -25.77 -15.08 5.19
CA GLY A 95 -26.77 -15.75 4.36
C GLY A 95 -26.53 -15.68 2.85
N ALA A 96 -25.50 -14.94 2.41
CA ALA A 96 -25.16 -14.73 1.00
C ALA A 96 -23.67 -14.39 0.86
N THR A 97 -23.21 -14.06 -0.33
CA THR A 97 -21.84 -13.56 -0.57
C THR A 97 -21.83 -12.04 -0.60
N TYR A 98 -21.10 -11.40 0.31
CA TYR A 98 -20.92 -9.96 0.36
C TYR A 98 -19.81 -9.50 -0.59
N ALA A 99 -20.09 -8.52 -1.45
CA ALA A 99 -19.12 -7.97 -2.40
C ALA A 99 -19.11 -6.43 -2.31
N PRO A 100 -18.36 -5.85 -1.35
CA PRO A 100 -18.31 -4.41 -1.17
C PRO A 100 -17.46 -3.73 -2.22
N LEU A 101 -17.92 -2.56 -2.67
CA LEU A 101 -17.25 -1.69 -3.62
C LEU A 101 -17.06 -0.31 -3.00
N ASN A 102 -16.01 0.38 -3.43
CA ASN A 102 -15.76 1.73 -2.96
C ASN A 102 -16.86 2.70 -3.46
N PRO A 103 -17.54 3.43 -2.57
CA PRO A 103 -18.56 4.42 -2.96
C PRO A 103 -18.04 5.53 -3.89
N ALA A 104 -16.75 5.85 -3.83
CA ALA A 104 -16.13 6.88 -4.66
C ALA A 104 -15.74 6.41 -6.07
N ASN A 105 -16.05 5.17 -6.46
CA ASN A 105 -15.75 4.69 -7.80
C ASN A 105 -16.58 5.43 -8.87
N PRO A 106 -16.01 5.73 -10.04
CA PRO A 106 -16.76 6.29 -11.15
C PRO A 106 -17.69 5.26 -11.80
N THR A 107 -18.68 5.74 -12.54
CA THR A 107 -19.69 4.92 -13.27
C THR A 107 -19.08 3.79 -14.10
N SER A 108 -17.99 4.07 -14.81
CA SER A 108 -17.29 3.09 -15.67
C SER A 108 -16.68 1.92 -14.88
N GLU A 109 -16.21 2.17 -13.66
CA GLU A 109 -15.70 1.11 -12.79
C GLU A 109 -16.85 0.25 -12.26
N PHE A 110 -17.96 0.84 -11.82
CA PHE A 110 -19.14 0.07 -11.39
C PHE A 110 -19.68 -0.84 -12.49
N GLU A 111 -19.71 -0.38 -13.75
CA GLU A 111 -20.11 -1.21 -14.87
C GLU A 111 -19.17 -2.42 -15.06
N SER A 112 -17.87 -2.18 -14.98
CA SER A 112 -16.86 -3.26 -15.06
C SER A 112 -17.01 -4.27 -13.92
N TYR A 113 -17.23 -3.79 -12.69
CA TYR A 113 -17.41 -4.65 -11.52
C TYR A 113 -18.69 -5.47 -11.61
N PHE A 114 -19.82 -4.86 -11.96
CA PHE A 114 -21.11 -5.57 -12.04
C PHE A 114 -21.13 -6.60 -13.16
N CYS A 115 -20.59 -6.29 -14.33
CA CYS A 115 -20.45 -7.27 -15.40
C CYS A 115 -19.58 -8.47 -14.99
N GLY A 116 -18.50 -8.22 -14.25
CA GLY A 116 -17.61 -9.28 -13.78
C GLY A 116 -18.18 -10.09 -12.62
N LEU A 117 -18.81 -9.43 -11.66
CA LEU A 117 -19.36 -10.03 -10.44
C LEU A 117 -20.68 -10.75 -10.71
N SER A 118 -21.50 -10.24 -11.63
CA SER A 118 -22.89 -10.68 -11.88
C SER A 118 -23.71 -10.75 -10.58
N PRO A 119 -23.86 -9.63 -9.85
CA PRO A 119 -24.53 -9.65 -8.55
C PRO A 119 -26.02 -9.86 -8.72
N LYS A 120 -26.63 -10.59 -7.80
CA LYS A 120 -28.09 -10.81 -7.74
C LYS A 120 -28.84 -9.58 -7.24
N ALA A 121 -28.17 -8.73 -6.47
CA ALA A 121 -28.68 -7.42 -6.03
C ALA A 121 -27.54 -6.45 -5.73
N LEU A 122 -27.88 -5.15 -5.78
CA LEU A 122 -27.07 -4.04 -5.29
C LEU A 122 -27.67 -3.53 -3.97
N LEU A 123 -26.87 -3.53 -2.90
CA LEU A 123 -27.20 -2.93 -1.61
C LEU A 123 -26.63 -1.52 -1.53
N VAL A 124 -27.52 -0.54 -1.27
CA VAL A 124 -27.17 0.88 -1.10
C VAL A 124 -27.92 1.45 0.10
N GLU A 125 -27.46 2.57 0.64
CA GLU A 125 -28.20 3.33 1.63
C GLU A 125 -29.43 3.99 1.00
N SER A 126 -30.53 4.04 1.74
CA SER A 126 -31.77 4.68 1.28
C SER A 126 -31.56 6.17 1.03
N GLY A 127 -31.99 6.64 -0.15
CA GLY A 127 -31.78 8.02 -0.57
C GLY A 127 -30.39 8.33 -1.12
N SER A 128 -29.54 7.30 -1.33
CA SER A 128 -28.22 7.47 -1.93
C SER A 128 -28.32 7.95 -3.38
N ASP A 129 -27.41 8.85 -3.77
CA ASP A 129 -27.19 9.34 -5.14
C ASP A 129 -26.02 8.63 -5.86
N SER A 130 -25.61 7.49 -5.35
CA SER A 130 -24.45 6.74 -5.85
C SER A 130 -24.51 6.48 -7.36
N PRO A 131 -23.39 6.71 -8.09
CA PRO A 131 -23.29 6.37 -9.52
C PRO A 131 -23.48 4.86 -9.82
N ALA A 132 -23.45 3.99 -8.81
CA ALA A 132 -23.76 2.58 -8.93
C ALA A 132 -25.24 2.32 -9.27
N ILE A 133 -26.16 3.16 -8.80
CA ILE A 133 -27.62 3.00 -8.98
C ILE A 133 -28.03 3.00 -10.44
N PRO A 134 -27.70 4.03 -11.26
CA PRO A 134 -28.08 4.02 -12.69
C PRO A 134 -27.39 2.89 -13.47
N VAL A 135 -26.21 2.44 -13.05
CA VAL A 135 -25.55 1.28 -13.66
C VAL A 135 -26.33 -0.01 -13.35
N ALA A 136 -26.72 -0.22 -12.10
CA ALA A 136 -27.52 -1.38 -11.69
C ALA A 136 -28.87 -1.42 -12.42
N GLN A 137 -29.55 -0.29 -12.55
CA GLN A 137 -30.81 -0.16 -13.28
C GLN A 137 -30.66 -0.56 -14.76
N ARG A 138 -29.61 -0.05 -15.44
CA ARG A 138 -29.29 -0.38 -16.83
C ARG A 138 -29.01 -1.87 -17.04
N LEU A 139 -28.34 -2.49 -16.05
CA LEU A 139 -28.02 -3.92 -16.07
C LEU A 139 -29.13 -4.82 -15.49
N SER A 140 -30.29 -4.24 -15.16
CA SER A 140 -31.43 -4.95 -14.55
C SER A 140 -31.06 -5.68 -13.24
N ILE A 141 -30.14 -5.11 -12.46
CA ILE A 141 -29.77 -5.61 -11.14
C ILE A 141 -30.74 -5.03 -10.11
N PRO A 142 -31.49 -5.85 -9.34
CA PRO A 142 -32.39 -5.39 -8.27
C PRO A 142 -31.65 -4.56 -7.22
N ILE A 143 -32.29 -3.49 -6.75
CA ILE A 143 -31.72 -2.62 -5.71
C ILE A 143 -32.37 -2.98 -4.37
N ILE A 144 -31.53 -3.12 -3.36
CA ILE A 144 -31.91 -3.25 -1.96
C ILE A 144 -31.49 -1.99 -1.24
N GLU A 145 -32.42 -1.33 -0.58
CA GLU A 145 -32.17 -0.15 0.22
C GLU A 145 -31.98 -0.52 1.69
N LEU A 146 -30.88 -0.06 2.27
CA LEU A 146 -30.59 -0.09 3.68
C LEU A 146 -31.10 1.21 4.30
N SER A 147 -32.08 1.11 5.22
CA SER A 147 -32.63 2.27 5.92
C SER A 147 -32.24 2.21 7.39
N PRO A 148 -31.36 3.11 7.87
CA PRO A 148 -31.01 3.21 9.28
C PRO A 148 -32.28 3.38 10.14
N LEU A 149 -32.30 2.75 11.32
CA LEU A 149 -33.40 2.94 12.28
C LEU A 149 -33.24 4.31 12.95
N GLY A 150 -34.39 4.98 13.19
CA GLY A 150 -34.39 6.34 13.75
C GLY A 150 -33.91 6.47 15.20
N GLU A 151 -33.65 5.36 15.91
CA GLU A 151 -32.98 5.36 17.19
C GLU A 151 -31.44 5.41 16.99
N PRO A 152 -30.70 6.12 17.85
CA PRO A 152 -29.25 6.30 17.68
C PRO A 152 -28.43 5.06 18.08
N ILE A 153 -28.92 3.85 17.78
CA ILE A 153 -28.16 2.60 17.99
C ILE A 153 -27.22 2.39 16.81
N ALA A 154 -25.93 2.29 17.08
CA ALA A 154 -24.90 2.16 16.07
C ALA A 154 -25.16 0.99 15.12
N GLY A 155 -25.39 1.28 13.85
CA GLY A 155 -25.52 0.32 12.77
C GLY A 155 -26.82 -0.46 12.68
N ALA A 156 -27.88 -0.09 13.45
CA ALA A 156 -29.19 -0.73 13.35
C ALA A 156 -29.94 -0.22 12.11
N PHE A 157 -30.42 -1.13 11.26
CA PHE A 157 -31.13 -0.80 10.02
C PHE A 157 -32.15 -1.87 9.60
N THR A 158 -32.99 -1.54 8.62
CA THR A 158 -33.86 -2.48 7.90
C THR A 158 -33.46 -2.52 6.42
N LEU A 159 -33.81 -3.65 5.77
CA LEU A 159 -33.64 -3.83 4.32
C LEU A 159 -34.99 -3.76 3.63
N ARG A 160 -35.05 -3.06 2.49
CA ARG A 160 -36.20 -2.97 1.61
C ARG A 160 -35.79 -3.18 0.17
N GLY A 161 -36.58 -3.93 -0.60
CA GLY A 161 -36.28 -4.18 -2.01
C GLY A 161 -37.42 -4.93 -2.68
N GLN A 162 -37.27 -5.20 -3.97
CA GLN A 162 -38.21 -6.03 -4.71
C GLN A 162 -37.76 -7.49 -4.66
N ARG A 163 -38.70 -8.41 -4.47
CA ARG A 163 -38.41 -9.85 -4.49
C ARG A 163 -37.97 -10.28 -5.90
N GLY A 164 -36.84 -10.99 -5.97
CA GLY A 164 -36.39 -11.64 -7.19
C GLY A 164 -37.29 -12.80 -7.62
N ALA A 165 -37.18 -13.19 -8.90
CA ALA A 165 -38.03 -14.24 -9.47
C ALA A 165 -37.64 -15.68 -9.06
N THR A 166 -36.42 -15.87 -8.52
CA THR A 166 -35.88 -17.20 -8.18
C THR A 166 -36.02 -17.49 -6.69
N GLU A 167 -36.39 -18.75 -6.33
CA GLU A 167 -36.32 -19.20 -4.95
C GLU A 167 -34.88 -19.36 -4.49
N PRO A 168 -34.50 -18.78 -3.34
CA PRO A 168 -33.16 -18.84 -2.82
C PRO A 168 -32.86 -20.17 -2.09
N GLU A 169 -31.59 -20.53 -1.99
CA GLU A 169 -31.14 -21.51 -1.01
C GLU A 169 -31.14 -20.83 0.38
N LYS A 170 -32.21 -21.07 1.15
CA LYS A 170 -32.48 -20.40 2.42
C LYS A 170 -31.57 -20.87 3.55
N GLY A 171 -31.38 -19.99 4.54
CA GLY A 171 -30.67 -20.30 5.77
C GLY A 171 -29.33 -19.60 5.91
N PHE A 172 -28.59 -20.01 6.93
CA PHE A 172 -27.26 -19.46 7.18
C PHE A 172 -26.21 -20.14 6.31
N ALA A 173 -25.22 -19.36 5.91
CA ALA A 173 -24.08 -19.85 5.16
C ALA A 173 -23.23 -20.84 5.96
N GLU A 174 -22.60 -21.78 5.26
CA GLU A 174 -21.72 -22.80 5.80
C GLU A 174 -20.23 -22.38 5.74
N ALA A 175 -19.34 -23.17 6.33
CA ALA A 175 -17.93 -22.89 6.45
C ALA A 175 -17.21 -22.65 5.10
N GLU A 176 -17.61 -23.39 4.08
CA GLU A 176 -16.98 -23.39 2.75
C GLU A 176 -17.70 -22.48 1.74
N ASP A 177 -18.85 -21.91 2.13
CA ASP A 177 -19.51 -20.90 1.31
C ASP A 177 -18.65 -19.65 1.21
N VAL A 178 -18.71 -18.98 0.06
CA VAL A 178 -18.00 -17.73 -0.15
C VAL A 178 -18.69 -16.62 0.61
N ALA A 179 -18.04 -16.13 1.67
CA ALA A 179 -18.56 -15.06 2.51
C ALA A 179 -18.29 -13.67 1.92
N LEU A 180 -17.13 -13.51 1.25
CA LEU A 180 -16.64 -12.21 0.80
C LEU A 180 -15.96 -12.34 -0.57
N ILE A 181 -16.30 -11.44 -1.50
CA ILE A 181 -15.55 -11.24 -2.75
C ILE A 181 -14.99 -9.83 -2.75
N LEU A 182 -13.67 -9.72 -2.82
CA LEU A 182 -12.98 -8.43 -2.98
C LEU A 182 -12.33 -8.32 -4.34
N HIS A 183 -12.25 -7.09 -4.84
CA HIS A 183 -11.56 -6.76 -6.07
C HIS A 183 -10.16 -6.24 -5.74
N THR A 184 -9.13 -6.80 -6.38
CA THR A 184 -7.76 -6.30 -6.26
C THR A 184 -7.35 -5.63 -7.55
N SER A 185 -6.72 -4.47 -7.43
CA SER A 185 -6.10 -3.78 -8.55
C SER A 185 -4.87 -4.58 -8.99
N GLY A 186 -5.09 -5.56 -9.87
CA GLY A 186 -3.99 -6.22 -10.56
C GLY A 186 -3.28 -5.24 -11.50
N THR A 187 -2.03 -5.52 -11.84
CA THR A 187 -1.27 -4.81 -12.91
C THR A 187 -1.83 -5.05 -14.32
N THR A 188 -2.98 -5.71 -14.43
CA THR A 188 -3.74 -5.94 -15.67
C THR A 188 -4.94 -5.01 -15.71
N SER A 189 -5.42 -4.69 -16.92
CA SER A 189 -6.53 -3.75 -17.16
C SER A 189 -7.87 -4.10 -16.48
N ARG A 190 -8.01 -5.30 -15.92
CA ARG A 190 -9.23 -5.73 -15.21
C ARG A 190 -8.91 -6.18 -13.78
N PRO A 191 -9.64 -5.67 -12.76
CA PRO A 191 -9.50 -6.10 -11.37
C PRO A 191 -9.74 -7.60 -11.22
N LYS A 192 -8.92 -8.28 -10.41
CA LYS A 192 -9.09 -9.70 -10.09
C LYS A 192 -10.07 -9.84 -8.93
N ARG A 193 -10.96 -10.83 -9.00
CA ARG A 193 -11.86 -11.16 -7.91
C ARG A 193 -11.28 -12.23 -7.02
N VAL A 194 -11.24 -11.95 -5.73
CA VAL A 194 -10.73 -12.81 -4.67
C VAL A 194 -11.89 -13.32 -3.84
N PRO A 195 -12.37 -14.56 -4.07
CA PRO A 195 -13.38 -15.18 -3.24
C PRO A 195 -12.76 -15.73 -1.96
N LEU A 196 -13.33 -15.37 -0.81
CA LEU A 196 -12.91 -15.82 0.51
C LEU A 196 -14.06 -16.51 1.19
N THR A 197 -13.85 -17.76 1.63
CA THR A 197 -14.84 -18.54 2.37
C THR A 197 -14.91 -18.08 3.82
N HIS A 198 -15.97 -18.46 4.53
CA HIS A 198 -16.06 -18.25 5.99
C HIS A 198 -14.84 -18.84 6.70
N SER A 199 -14.40 -20.04 6.30
CA SER A 199 -13.20 -20.68 6.83
C SER A 199 -11.96 -19.81 6.67
N ASN A 200 -11.71 -19.25 5.46
CA ASN A 200 -10.55 -18.38 5.22
C ASN A 200 -10.57 -17.16 6.15
N LEU A 201 -11.73 -16.49 6.25
CA LEU A 201 -11.90 -15.27 7.05
C LEU A 201 -11.71 -15.54 8.54
N LEU A 202 -12.33 -16.59 9.08
CA LEU A 202 -12.24 -16.90 10.51
C LEU A 202 -10.86 -17.39 10.93
N VAL A 203 -10.17 -18.16 10.06
CA VAL A 203 -8.78 -18.56 10.32
C VAL A 203 -7.89 -17.32 10.39
N SER A 204 -8.01 -16.39 9.44
CA SER A 204 -7.23 -15.14 9.46
C SER A 204 -7.56 -14.28 10.68
N ALA A 205 -8.84 -14.09 11.00
CA ALA A 205 -9.27 -13.33 12.18
C ALA A 205 -8.71 -13.92 13.48
N ARG A 206 -8.72 -15.26 13.61
CA ARG A 206 -8.12 -15.99 14.75
C ARG A 206 -6.61 -15.77 14.83
N ASN A 207 -5.92 -15.88 13.71
CA ASN A 207 -4.47 -15.65 13.65
C ASN A 207 -4.11 -14.24 14.09
N ILE A 208 -4.88 -13.23 13.65
CA ILE A 208 -4.69 -11.83 14.06
C ILE A 208 -4.96 -11.67 15.57
N ALA A 209 -6.10 -12.19 16.06
CA ALA A 209 -6.44 -12.11 17.47
C ALA A 209 -5.38 -12.76 18.37
N ALA A 210 -4.87 -13.94 17.97
CA ALA A 210 -3.81 -14.63 18.69
C ALA A 210 -2.49 -13.85 18.66
N THR A 211 -2.07 -13.35 17.50
CA THR A 211 -0.81 -12.59 17.34
C THR A 211 -0.80 -11.29 18.16
N LEU A 212 -1.94 -10.61 18.23
CA LEU A 212 -2.11 -9.35 18.95
C LEU A 212 -2.58 -9.55 20.40
N HIS A 213 -2.71 -10.79 20.85
CA HIS A 213 -3.21 -11.14 22.18
C HIS A 213 -4.51 -10.38 22.51
N LEU A 214 -5.46 -10.34 21.56
CA LEU A 214 -6.73 -9.64 21.75
C LEU A 214 -7.58 -10.36 22.79
N GLN A 215 -8.27 -9.57 23.62
CA GLN A 215 -9.09 -10.01 24.72
C GLN A 215 -10.52 -9.46 24.60
N PRO A 216 -11.50 -10.02 25.31
CA PRO A 216 -12.88 -9.53 25.27
C PRO A 216 -13.08 -8.07 25.71
N ASN A 217 -12.14 -7.52 26.48
CA ASN A 217 -12.15 -6.12 26.91
C ASN A 217 -11.42 -5.17 25.94
N ASP A 218 -10.89 -5.70 24.83
CA ASP A 218 -10.27 -4.84 23.81
C ASP A 218 -11.33 -4.15 22.94
N CYS A 219 -11.02 -2.91 22.60
CA CYS A 219 -11.81 -2.08 21.71
C CYS A 219 -10.94 -1.56 20.57
N CYS A 220 -11.29 -1.89 19.34
CA CYS A 220 -10.61 -1.41 18.14
C CYS A 220 -11.23 -0.11 17.63
N LEU A 221 -10.45 0.94 17.44
CA LEU A 221 -10.87 2.08 16.64
C LEU A 221 -10.61 1.76 15.17
N ASN A 222 -11.68 1.48 14.41
CA ASN A 222 -11.59 1.14 13.00
C ASN A 222 -11.81 2.37 12.12
N VAL A 223 -10.71 2.96 11.67
CA VAL A 223 -10.67 4.08 10.71
C VAL A 223 -10.45 3.61 9.27
N MET A 224 -10.33 2.29 9.07
CA MET A 224 -10.06 1.71 7.75
C MET A 224 -11.35 1.46 6.98
N PRO A 225 -11.31 1.57 5.63
CA PRO A 225 -12.49 1.35 4.79
C PRO A 225 -13.08 -0.06 4.94
N LEU A 226 -14.41 -0.16 5.08
CA LEU A 226 -15.16 -1.42 5.19
C LEU A 226 -15.54 -2.02 3.81
N PHE A 227 -14.90 -1.57 2.75
CA PHE A 227 -14.84 -2.24 1.45
C PHE A 227 -13.45 -2.85 1.17
N HIS A 228 -12.57 -2.88 2.18
CA HIS A 228 -11.22 -3.41 2.07
C HIS A 228 -10.94 -4.44 3.17
N ILE A 229 -10.11 -5.46 2.83
CA ILE A 229 -9.79 -6.58 3.73
C ILE A 229 -9.20 -6.12 5.08
N HIS A 230 -8.49 -4.99 5.12
CA HIS A 230 -7.90 -4.44 6.34
C HIS A 230 -9.00 -4.04 7.35
N GLY A 231 -10.00 -3.25 6.92
CA GLY A 231 -11.13 -2.86 7.78
C GLY A 231 -12.01 -4.03 8.16
N LEU A 232 -12.32 -4.92 7.19
CA LEU A 232 -13.25 -6.03 7.39
C LEU A 232 -12.67 -7.16 8.25
N VAL A 233 -11.43 -7.57 8.01
CA VAL A 233 -10.81 -8.70 8.70
C VAL A 233 -9.76 -8.23 9.70
N GLY A 234 -8.87 -7.31 9.27
CA GLY A 234 -7.76 -6.83 10.10
C GLY A 234 -8.21 -6.08 11.35
N ALA A 235 -9.36 -5.41 11.30
CA ALA A 235 -9.95 -4.69 12.43
C ALA A 235 -11.23 -5.36 12.96
N LEU A 236 -12.27 -5.46 12.12
CA LEU A 236 -13.62 -5.88 12.56
C LEU A 236 -13.66 -7.35 13.00
N LEU A 237 -13.42 -8.31 12.11
CA LEU A 237 -13.52 -9.73 12.45
C LEU A 237 -12.49 -10.18 13.48
N SER A 238 -11.28 -9.63 13.48
CA SER A 238 -10.26 -10.00 14.47
C SER A 238 -10.65 -9.59 15.90
N SER A 239 -11.24 -8.40 16.07
CA SER A 239 -11.78 -7.96 17.36
C SER A 239 -12.92 -8.84 17.81
N MET A 240 -13.86 -9.13 16.90
CA MET A 240 -15.01 -9.99 17.20
C MET A 240 -14.60 -11.43 17.48
N MET A 241 -13.54 -11.94 16.84
CA MET A 241 -13.02 -13.28 17.14
C MET A 241 -12.60 -13.39 18.62
N ALA A 242 -12.05 -12.33 19.18
CA ALA A 242 -11.67 -12.26 20.59
C ALA A 242 -12.84 -11.96 21.55
N GLY A 243 -14.03 -11.65 21.03
CA GLY A 243 -15.17 -11.16 21.84
C GLY A 243 -15.05 -9.69 22.24
N GLY A 244 -14.14 -8.95 21.65
CA GLY A 244 -13.93 -7.52 21.84
C GLY A 244 -14.95 -6.66 21.10
N SER A 245 -14.80 -5.35 21.16
CA SER A 245 -15.66 -4.38 20.49
C SER A 245 -14.93 -3.60 19.39
N VAL A 246 -15.72 -3.01 18.48
CA VAL A 246 -15.20 -2.17 17.41
C VAL A 246 -15.95 -0.85 17.35
N VAL A 247 -15.23 0.25 17.39
CA VAL A 247 -15.76 1.57 17.04
C VAL A 247 -15.60 1.74 15.53
N CYS A 248 -16.71 1.78 14.81
CA CYS A 248 -16.75 2.02 13.38
C CYS A 248 -16.93 3.53 13.12
N THR A 249 -15.91 4.18 12.55
CA THR A 249 -15.95 5.60 12.20
C THR A 249 -16.39 5.80 10.74
N PRO A 250 -16.80 7.01 10.32
CA PRO A 250 -17.05 7.33 8.92
C PRO A 250 -15.83 7.17 8.01
N GLY A 251 -14.66 7.03 8.60
CA GLY A 251 -13.35 6.94 7.98
C GLY A 251 -12.31 7.58 8.88
N PHE A 252 -11.12 7.83 8.35
CA PHE A 252 -10.11 8.60 9.06
C PHE A 252 -10.35 10.11 8.86
N GLU A 253 -10.54 10.82 9.97
CA GLU A 253 -10.62 12.27 10.04
C GLU A 253 -9.57 12.77 11.02
N ALA A 254 -8.63 13.58 10.53
CA ALA A 254 -7.46 13.98 11.29
C ALA A 254 -7.81 14.78 12.56
N GLU A 255 -8.79 15.68 12.45
CA GLU A 255 -9.25 16.55 13.54
C GLU A 255 -10.03 15.79 14.62
N GLU A 256 -10.73 14.72 14.23
CA GLU A 256 -11.58 13.93 15.13
C GLU A 256 -10.82 12.76 15.79
N PHE A 257 -9.67 12.38 15.25
CA PHE A 257 -8.96 11.18 15.71
C PHE A 257 -8.58 11.24 17.19
N LEU A 258 -7.99 12.34 17.64
CA LEU A 258 -7.61 12.51 19.06
C LEU A 258 -8.83 12.64 19.98
N PRO A 259 -9.87 13.43 19.67
CA PRO A 259 -11.16 13.39 20.36
C PRO A 259 -11.76 11.97 20.48
N TRP A 260 -11.68 11.14 19.44
CA TRP A 260 -12.16 9.75 19.52
C TRP A 260 -11.33 8.90 20.48
N LEU A 261 -10.00 9.07 20.53
CA LEU A 261 -9.15 8.37 21.51
C LEU A 261 -9.52 8.71 22.95
N GLU A 262 -9.85 9.98 23.24
CA GLU A 262 -10.24 10.44 24.57
C GLU A 262 -11.63 9.94 24.98
N THR A 263 -12.61 10.08 24.09
CA THR A 263 -14.03 9.85 24.42
C THR A 263 -14.44 8.40 24.33
N LEU A 264 -13.93 7.66 23.33
CA LEU A 264 -14.30 6.27 23.06
C LEU A 264 -13.33 5.27 23.68
N ARG A 265 -12.15 5.75 24.13
CA ARG A 265 -11.12 4.99 24.86
C ARG A 265 -10.77 3.64 24.23
N PRO A 266 -10.48 3.58 22.92
CA PRO A 266 -10.09 2.32 22.28
C PRO A 266 -8.78 1.81 22.88
N THR A 267 -8.60 0.47 22.90
CA THR A 267 -7.38 -0.16 23.38
C THR A 267 -6.36 -0.39 22.28
N TRP A 268 -6.75 -0.28 21.03
CA TRP A 268 -5.87 -0.35 19.88
C TRP A 268 -6.54 0.25 18.64
N TYR A 269 -5.72 0.58 17.66
CA TYR A 269 -6.18 0.87 16.32
C TYR A 269 -5.24 0.29 15.28
N THR A 270 -5.74 0.13 14.06
CA THR A 270 -4.93 -0.32 12.92
C THR A 270 -5.14 0.60 11.73
N ALA A 271 -4.05 0.94 11.05
CA ALA A 271 -4.11 1.85 9.91
C ALA A 271 -3.00 1.60 8.89
N VAL A 272 -3.08 2.33 7.77
CA VAL A 272 -2.02 2.42 6.78
C VAL A 272 -1.03 3.53 7.14
N PRO A 273 0.23 3.49 6.64
CA PRO A 273 1.26 4.49 7.00
C PRO A 273 0.85 5.94 6.77
N THR A 274 0.04 6.23 5.75
CA THR A 274 -0.42 7.60 5.48
C THR A 274 -1.35 8.15 6.57
N VAL A 275 -2.17 7.29 7.17
CA VAL A 275 -2.98 7.64 8.35
C VAL A 275 -2.08 7.86 9.56
N HIS A 276 -1.11 6.98 9.79
CA HIS A 276 -0.14 7.13 10.89
C HIS A 276 0.65 8.44 10.79
N GLN A 277 1.07 8.84 9.58
CA GLN A 277 1.73 10.15 9.35
C GLN A 277 0.82 11.31 9.74
N ALA A 278 -0.46 11.27 9.34
CA ALA A 278 -1.42 12.31 9.70
C ALA A 278 -1.65 12.35 11.23
N VAL A 279 -1.77 11.18 11.88
CA VAL A 279 -1.90 11.08 13.35
C VAL A 279 -0.70 11.69 14.05
N VAL A 280 0.54 11.42 13.60
CA VAL A 280 1.76 12.06 14.15
C VAL A 280 1.68 13.58 14.01
N GLY A 281 1.25 14.09 12.85
CA GLY A 281 1.11 15.53 12.61
C GLY A 281 0.11 16.20 13.59
N CYS A 282 -1.06 15.61 13.78
CA CYS A 282 -2.07 16.13 14.72
C CYS A 282 -1.60 16.02 16.18
N ALA A 283 -0.99 14.89 16.54
CA ALA A 283 -0.56 14.61 17.90
C ALA A 283 0.58 15.53 18.37
N GLN A 284 1.49 15.90 17.47
CA GLN A 284 2.54 16.88 17.78
C GLN A 284 1.98 18.28 18.09
N ALA A 285 0.88 18.66 17.44
CA ALA A 285 0.20 19.95 17.71
C ALA A 285 -0.56 19.94 19.05
N GLU A 286 -1.02 18.78 19.52
CA GLU A 286 -1.91 18.65 20.69
C GLU A 286 -1.34 17.74 21.81
N ALA A 287 -0.02 17.68 21.98
CA ALA A 287 0.68 16.76 22.90
C ALA A 287 0.15 16.74 24.37
N LYS A 288 -0.57 17.79 24.79
CA LYS A 288 -1.18 17.87 26.13
C LYS A 288 -2.42 16.98 26.29
N ARG A 289 -3.14 16.67 25.20
CA ARG A 289 -4.35 15.84 25.18
C ARG A 289 -4.05 14.35 25.28
N LEU A 290 -2.88 13.93 24.85
CA LEU A 290 -2.53 12.51 24.68
C LEU A 290 -2.24 11.75 25.99
N LYS A 291 -2.19 12.41 27.16
CA LYS A 291 -1.85 11.78 28.44
C LYS A 291 -2.90 10.79 28.98
N HIS A 292 -4.07 10.65 28.35
CA HIS A 292 -5.20 9.90 28.89
C HIS A 292 -5.84 8.90 27.92
N HIS A 293 -5.12 8.42 26.88
CA HIS A 293 -5.62 7.35 26.03
C HIS A 293 -5.57 5.96 26.72
N SER A 294 -6.25 4.97 26.13
CA SER A 294 -6.26 3.59 26.62
C SER A 294 -5.55 2.61 25.69
N LEU A 295 -4.80 3.10 24.70
CA LEU A 295 -4.10 2.24 23.72
C LEU A 295 -3.11 1.32 24.42
N ARG A 296 -3.11 0.05 24.02
CA ARG A 296 -2.13 -0.99 24.39
C ARG A 296 -1.04 -1.15 23.34
N PHE A 297 -1.41 -0.95 22.08
CA PHE A 297 -0.51 -0.99 20.93
C PHE A 297 -1.17 -0.28 19.72
N ILE A 298 -0.36 0.00 18.73
CA ILE A 298 -0.77 0.50 17.41
C ILE A 298 -0.35 -0.53 16.36
N ARG A 299 -1.21 -0.80 15.36
CA ARG A 299 -0.88 -1.74 14.28
C ARG A 299 -0.81 -1.03 12.94
N SER A 300 0.28 -1.24 12.20
CA SER A 300 0.46 -0.76 10.83
C SER A 300 0.43 -1.91 9.84
N SER A 301 -0.28 -1.76 8.73
CA SER A 301 -0.35 -2.77 7.68
C SER A 301 -0.58 -2.17 6.30
N SER A 302 -0.57 -3.01 5.27
CA SER A 302 -0.87 -2.73 3.86
C SER A 302 0.18 -1.96 3.08
N SER A 303 1.13 -1.29 3.72
CA SER A 303 2.31 -0.66 3.13
C SER A 303 3.44 -0.63 4.15
N ALA A 304 4.68 -0.36 3.70
CA ALA A 304 5.82 -0.19 4.61
C ALA A 304 5.65 1.06 5.47
N LEU A 305 5.86 0.92 6.76
CA LEU A 305 5.87 2.03 7.70
C LEU A 305 7.27 2.66 7.73
N PRO A 306 7.43 3.97 7.45
CA PRO A 306 8.71 4.62 7.61
C PRO A 306 9.17 4.56 9.08
N ALA A 307 10.45 4.22 9.30
CA ALA A 307 11.01 4.07 10.65
C ALA A 307 10.79 5.34 11.52
N ARG A 308 10.93 6.52 10.91
CA ARG A 308 10.65 7.80 11.58
C ARG A 308 9.21 7.88 12.11
N VAL A 309 8.24 7.42 11.33
CA VAL A 309 6.82 7.45 11.75
C VAL A 309 6.57 6.44 12.86
N LEU A 310 7.17 5.24 12.76
CA LEU A 310 7.12 4.22 13.81
C LEU A 310 7.63 4.78 15.14
N HIS A 311 8.85 5.34 15.16
CA HIS A 311 9.45 5.89 16.39
C HIS A 311 8.65 7.08 16.94
N ALA A 312 8.16 7.97 16.07
CA ALA A 312 7.32 9.10 16.50
C ALA A 312 6.01 8.62 17.17
N LEU A 313 5.36 7.59 16.62
CA LEU A 313 4.17 7.02 17.26
C LEU A 313 4.47 6.39 18.62
N GLU A 314 5.58 5.63 18.74
CA GLU A 314 5.99 5.03 20.01
C GLU A 314 6.34 6.09 21.05
N GLU A 315 7.02 7.16 20.66
CA GLU A 315 7.35 8.29 21.54
C GLU A 315 6.09 9.06 22.01
N ILE A 316 5.16 9.32 21.08
CA ILE A 316 3.94 10.10 21.34
C ILE A 316 2.97 9.33 22.25
N PHE A 317 2.74 8.05 21.96
CA PHE A 317 1.70 7.24 22.63
C PHE A 317 2.24 6.32 23.71
N ASP A 318 3.54 6.19 23.86
CA ASP A 318 4.21 5.28 24.82
C ASP A 318 3.65 3.83 24.74
N VAL A 319 3.40 3.35 23.52
CA VAL A 319 2.90 1.99 23.24
C VAL A 319 3.63 1.39 22.05
N PRO A 320 3.78 0.04 21.97
CA PRO A 320 4.44 -0.60 20.85
C PRO A 320 3.68 -0.41 19.55
N VAL A 321 4.41 -0.15 18.46
CA VAL A 321 3.89 -0.15 17.09
C VAL A 321 4.24 -1.46 16.41
N ILE A 322 3.22 -2.17 15.89
CA ILE A 322 3.33 -3.50 15.31
C ILE A 322 3.15 -3.43 13.80
N GLU A 323 4.21 -3.69 13.06
CA GLU A 323 4.10 -3.85 11.60
C GLU A 323 3.64 -5.26 11.24
N SER A 324 2.77 -5.34 10.25
CA SER A 324 2.28 -6.61 9.70
C SER A 324 2.19 -6.54 8.18
N TYR A 325 2.36 -7.69 7.55
CA TYR A 325 2.22 -7.86 6.11
C TYR A 325 1.08 -8.81 5.78
N GLY A 326 0.37 -8.48 4.71
CA GLY A 326 -0.71 -9.28 4.22
C GLY A 326 -1.24 -8.82 2.88
N MET A 327 -2.17 -9.62 2.35
CA MET A 327 -2.84 -9.37 1.08
C MET A 327 -4.26 -9.92 1.11
N THR A 328 -5.09 -9.46 0.20
CA THR A 328 -6.49 -9.90 0.08
C THR A 328 -6.58 -11.40 -0.12
N GLU A 329 -5.72 -11.95 -0.95
CA GLU A 329 -5.64 -13.37 -1.32
C GLU A 329 -5.31 -14.30 -0.13
N ALA A 330 -4.79 -13.75 0.97
CA ALA A 330 -4.54 -14.46 2.22
C ALA A 330 -5.50 -14.04 3.35
N ALA A 331 -6.67 -13.52 3.00
CA ALA A 331 -7.66 -13.00 3.94
C ALA A 331 -7.04 -12.02 4.97
N HIS A 332 -6.12 -11.20 4.54
CA HIS A 332 -5.36 -10.16 5.19
C HIS A 332 -3.98 -10.60 5.72
N GLN A 333 -3.86 -11.29 6.89
CA GLN A 333 -2.57 -11.44 7.57
C GLN A 333 -1.74 -12.62 7.07
N ILE A 334 -0.46 -12.35 6.78
CA ILE A 334 0.57 -13.33 6.45
C ILE A 334 1.63 -13.35 7.56
N THR A 335 2.23 -12.19 7.86
CA THR A 335 3.22 -12.03 8.94
C THR A 335 2.86 -10.86 9.85
N SER A 336 3.42 -10.87 11.05
CA SER A 336 3.31 -9.76 12.00
C SER A 336 4.52 -9.73 12.91
N ASN A 337 5.04 -8.54 13.22
CA ASN A 337 5.92 -8.40 14.37
C ASN A 337 5.15 -8.77 15.64
N PRO A 338 5.79 -9.43 16.61
CA PRO A 338 5.15 -9.82 17.85
C PRO A 338 4.98 -8.64 18.81
N LEU A 339 4.08 -8.78 19.77
CA LEU A 339 4.02 -7.88 20.93
C LEU A 339 5.18 -8.14 21.90
N PRO A 340 5.62 -7.12 22.68
CA PRO A 340 6.55 -7.34 23.78
C PRO A 340 6.03 -8.44 24.75
N PRO A 341 6.93 -9.25 25.37
CA PRO A 341 8.39 -9.05 25.43
C PRO A 341 9.19 -9.63 24.26
N LEU A 342 8.53 -10.17 23.23
CA LEU A 342 9.23 -10.69 22.06
C LEU A 342 9.83 -9.54 21.24
N GLU A 343 10.95 -9.82 20.55
CA GLU A 343 11.67 -8.84 19.76
C GLU A 343 10.89 -8.42 18.51
N ARG A 344 10.82 -7.11 18.25
CA ARG A 344 10.37 -6.51 17.00
C ARG A 344 11.59 -6.05 16.22
N LYS A 345 11.79 -6.58 15.02
CA LYS A 345 12.94 -6.19 14.20
C LYS A 345 12.56 -5.06 13.25
N ALA A 346 13.25 -3.93 13.38
CA ALA A 346 13.06 -2.77 12.50
C ALA A 346 13.28 -3.16 11.03
N GLY A 347 12.40 -2.68 10.14
CA GLY A 347 12.42 -3.00 8.70
C GLY A 347 11.88 -4.37 8.33
N SER A 348 11.59 -5.23 9.32
CA SER A 348 10.91 -6.51 9.12
C SER A 348 9.40 -6.35 9.25
N VAL A 349 8.66 -7.12 8.47
CA VAL A 349 7.21 -7.27 8.61
C VAL A 349 6.83 -8.44 9.53
N GLY A 350 7.79 -8.96 10.30
CA GLY A 350 7.61 -9.92 11.39
C GLY A 350 7.71 -11.38 10.98
N LEU A 351 7.26 -12.21 11.89
CA LEU A 351 7.23 -13.67 11.80
C LEU A 351 5.96 -14.16 11.08
N ALA A 352 5.99 -15.39 10.56
CA ALA A 352 4.80 -16.06 10.04
C ALA A 352 3.69 -16.06 11.12
N ALA A 353 2.53 -15.53 10.78
CA ALA A 353 1.43 -15.28 11.71
C ALA A 353 0.15 -16.01 11.28
N GLY A 354 0.26 -17.32 11.19
CA GLY A 354 -0.80 -18.27 10.82
C GLY A 354 -0.44 -19.12 9.62
N PRO A 355 -0.31 -18.60 8.38
CA PRO A 355 0.11 -19.41 7.25
C PRO A 355 1.60 -19.74 7.30
N ASN A 356 2.01 -20.77 6.55
CA ASN A 356 3.40 -21.00 6.24
C ASN A 356 3.89 -19.92 5.27
N VAL A 357 5.07 -19.38 5.53
CA VAL A 357 5.75 -18.38 4.71
C VAL A 357 7.11 -18.93 4.29
N ALA A 358 7.43 -18.78 3.02
CA ALA A 358 8.72 -19.17 2.47
C ALA A 358 9.15 -18.18 1.38
N VAL A 359 10.39 -18.31 0.94
CA VAL A 359 10.94 -17.58 -0.20
C VAL A 359 11.28 -18.57 -1.30
N MET A 360 10.96 -18.24 -2.56
CA MET A 360 11.05 -19.14 -3.70
C MET A 360 11.83 -18.51 -4.85
N ASP A 361 12.61 -19.30 -5.55
CA ASP A 361 13.30 -18.88 -6.77
C ASP A 361 12.38 -18.91 -8.01
N GLY A 362 12.91 -18.47 -9.16
CA GLY A 362 12.17 -18.51 -10.43
C GLY A 362 11.87 -19.92 -10.95
N ALA A 363 12.57 -20.94 -10.48
CA ALA A 363 12.38 -22.34 -10.84
C ALA A 363 11.36 -23.06 -9.94
N GLY A 364 10.88 -22.40 -8.89
CA GLY A 364 9.90 -22.96 -7.94
C GLY A 364 10.51 -23.71 -6.77
N ASN A 365 11.81 -23.54 -6.48
CA ASN A 365 12.47 -24.13 -5.33
C ASN A 365 12.44 -23.16 -4.15
N LEU A 366 12.21 -23.71 -2.94
CA LEU A 366 12.29 -22.92 -1.71
C LEU A 366 13.74 -22.57 -1.39
N LEU A 367 13.97 -21.33 -0.99
CA LEU A 367 15.28 -20.79 -0.68
C LEU A 367 15.54 -20.81 0.83
N PRO A 368 16.80 -21.02 1.27
CA PRO A 368 17.18 -20.93 2.67
C PRO A 368 17.17 -19.46 3.16
N ALA A 369 17.33 -19.28 4.48
CA ALA A 369 17.46 -17.95 5.08
C ALA A 369 18.50 -17.07 4.38
N TRP A 370 18.29 -15.76 4.39
CA TRP A 370 19.13 -14.71 3.77
C TRP A 370 19.21 -14.75 2.24
N HIS A 371 18.43 -15.59 1.58
CA HIS A 371 18.38 -15.62 0.11
C HIS A 371 17.16 -14.82 -0.38
N MET A 372 17.43 -13.89 -1.29
CA MET A 372 16.41 -13.07 -1.92
C MET A 372 15.62 -13.86 -2.97
N GLY A 373 14.30 -13.82 -2.89
CA GLY A 373 13.41 -14.45 -3.86
C GLY A 373 11.98 -13.93 -3.73
N GLU A 374 11.03 -14.61 -4.38
CA GLU A 374 9.61 -14.28 -4.25
C GLU A 374 9.04 -14.85 -2.95
N VAL A 375 8.35 -14.03 -2.18
CA VAL A 375 7.61 -14.47 -1.00
C VAL A 375 6.43 -15.33 -1.45
N VAL A 376 6.31 -16.53 -0.86
CA VAL A 376 5.21 -17.46 -1.15
C VAL A 376 4.54 -17.90 0.15
N VAL A 377 3.21 -18.11 0.08
CA VAL A 377 2.42 -18.41 1.27
C VAL A 377 1.49 -19.59 1.04
N ARG A 378 1.26 -20.39 2.11
CA ARG A 378 0.37 -21.53 2.10
C ARG A 378 -0.31 -21.68 3.47
N GLY A 379 -1.64 -21.73 3.49
CA GLY A 379 -2.38 -21.88 4.74
C GLY A 379 -3.89 -21.88 4.54
N ALA A 380 -4.63 -22.19 5.60
CA ALA A 380 -6.08 -22.26 5.56
C ALA A 380 -6.76 -20.88 5.39
N ASN A 381 -6.05 -19.80 5.64
CA ASN A 381 -6.51 -18.43 5.36
C ASN A 381 -6.28 -17.99 3.90
N VAL A 382 -5.56 -18.78 3.09
CA VAL A 382 -5.27 -18.45 1.69
C VAL A 382 -6.44 -18.87 0.81
N MET A 383 -6.85 -18.00 -0.12
CA MET A 383 -7.88 -18.30 -1.11
C MET A 383 -7.55 -19.53 -1.95
N ARG A 384 -8.56 -20.19 -2.49
CA ARG A 384 -8.36 -21.32 -3.41
C ARG A 384 -8.01 -20.90 -4.84
N GLY A 385 -8.24 -19.66 -5.19
CA GLY A 385 -7.95 -19.09 -6.51
C GLY A 385 -8.82 -17.89 -6.82
N TYR A 386 -8.49 -17.19 -7.91
CA TYR A 386 -9.27 -16.07 -8.44
C TYR A 386 -10.52 -16.57 -9.15
N ASP A 387 -11.63 -15.89 -8.91
CA ASP A 387 -12.93 -16.23 -9.48
C ASP A 387 -12.91 -16.04 -11.01
N HIS A 388 -13.31 -17.10 -11.74
CA HIS A 388 -13.36 -17.15 -13.21
C HIS A 388 -12.10 -16.61 -13.92
N ASN A 389 -10.90 -16.88 -13.37
CA ASN A 389 -9.65 -16.42 -13.98
C ASN A 389 -8.56 -17.53 -14.02
N PRO A 390 -8.71 -18.52 -14.92
CA PRO A 390 -7.75 -19.65 -15.01
C PRO A 390 -6.31 -19.22 -15.26
N SER A 391 -6.11 -18.17 -16.08
CA SER A 391 -4.77 -17.65 -16.39
C SER A 391 -4.10 -17.08 -15.15
N ALA A 392 -4.83 -16.27 -14.34
CA ALA A 392 -4.30 -15.73 -13.10
C ALA A 392 -4.05 -16.84 -12.06
N ASN A 393 -4.87 -17.89 -12.06
CA ASN A 393 -4.69 -19.05 -11.17
C ASN A 393 -3.45 -19.85 -11.55
N GLY A 394 -3.23 -20.13 -12.85
CA GLY A 394 -2.03 -20.81 -13.31
C GLY A 394 -0.73 -20.06 -13.01
N ALA A 395 -0.76 -18.72 -13.10
CA ALA A 395 0.39 -17.89 -12.78
C ALA A 395 0.56 -17.60 -11.26
N GLY A 396 -0.56 -17.64 -10.51
CA GLY A 396 -0.60 -17.27 -9.09
C GLY A 396 -0.18 -18.37 -8.12
N PHE A 397 -0.10 -19.61 -8.57
CA PHE A 397 0.24 -20.75 -7.71
C PHE A 397 1.38 -21.58 -8.28
N THR A 398 2.28 -21.99 -7.41
CA THR A 398 3.32 -22.99 -7.71
C THR A 398 3.15 -24.15 -6.72
N ARG A 399 2.70 -25.31 -7.20
CA ARG A 399 2.23 -26.39 -6.34
C ARG A 399 1.11 -25.88 -5.42
N GLU A 400 1.26 -25.96 -4.11
CA GLU A 400 0.29 -25.45 -3.11
C GLU A 400 0.61 -24.05 -2.58
N TRP A 401 1.65 -23.39 -3.10
CA TRP A 401 2.10 -22.06 -2.66
C TRP A 401 1.49 -20.98 -3.52
N LEU A 402 0.79 -20.03 -2.88
CA LEU A 402 0.37 -18.78 -3.52
C LEU A 402 1.61 -17.89 -3.68
N ARG A 403 1.85 -17.42 -4.90
CA ARG A 403 2.88 -16.45 -5.24
C ARG A 403 2.36 -15.05 -4.96
N THR A 404 3.03 -14.32 -4.07
CA THR A 404 2.54 -12.99 -3.66
C THR A 404 2.88 -11.89 -4.66
N GLY A 405 3.88 -12.12 -5.51
CA GLY A 405 4.47 -11.09 -6.37
C GLY A 405 5.37 -10.11 -5.61
N ASP A 406 5.56 -10.31 -4.32
CA ASP A 406 6.45 -9.50 -3.49
C ASP A 406 7.81 -10.20 -3.36
N GLN A 407 8.89 -9.45 -3.42
CA GLN A 407 10.27 -9.93 -3.24
C GLN A 407 10.73 -9.69 -1.81
N GLY A 408 11.45 -10.66 -1.24
CA GLY A 408 11.96 -10.56 0.12
C GLY A 408 12.90 -11.70 0.49
N TYR A 409 13.29 -11.72 1.75
CA TYR A 409 14.07 -12.81 2.35
C TYR A 409 13.62 -13.04 3.81
N LEU A 410 13.86 -14.23 4.30
CA LEU A 410 13.73 -14.57 5.72
C LEU A 410 15.12 -14.53 6.36
N ASP A 411 15.24 -13.99 7.57
CA ASP A 411 16.47 -14.12 8.35
C ASP A 411 16.55 -15.48 9.06
N SER A 412 17.64 -15.72 9.82
CA SER A 412 17.85 -16.96 10.57
C SER A 412 16.80 -17.22 11.65
N ASP A 413 16.15 -16.17 12.15
CA ASP A 413 15.12 -16.27 13.19
C ASP A 413 13.70 -16.38 12.59
N GLY A 414 13.57 -16.31 11.26
CA GLY A 414 12.33 -16.43 10.52
C GLY A 414 11.56 -15.12 10.33
N TYR A 415 12.17 -13.96 10.59
CA TYR A 415 11.59 -12.67 10.28
C TYR A 415 11.65 -12.39 8.79
N LEU A 416 10.52 -11.93 8.23
CA LEU A 416 10.41 -11.58 6.82
C LEU A 416 10.79 -10.12 6.58
N PHE A 417 11.69 -9.90 5.64
CA PHE A 417 12.07 -8.58 5.13
C PHE A 417 11.62 -8.45 3.68
N LEU A 418 10.82 -7.42 3.38
CA LEU A 418 10.32 -7.17 2.04
C LEU A 418 11.21 -6.16 1.31
N ALA A 419 11.69 -6.54 0.12
CA ALA A 419 12.48 -5.67 -0.75
C ALA A 419 11.63 -4.83 -1.70
N GLY A 420 10.46 -5.34 -2.14
CA GLY A 420 9.57 -4.64 -3.06
C GLY A 420 8.67 -5.60 -3.83
N ARG A 421 7.93 -5.07 -4.82
CA ARG A 421 7.16 -5.91 -5.74
C ARG A 421 7.99 -6.28 -6.95
N LEU A 422 7.90 -7.52 -7.41
CA LEU A 422 8.59 -7.99 -8.62
C LEU A 422 8.27 -7.14 -9.85
N LYS A 423 7.05 -6.60 -9.93
CA LYS A 423 6.60 -5.71 -11.02
C LYS A 423 6.89 -4.22 -10.79
N GLU A 424 7.35 -3.85 -9.60
CA GLU A 424 7.76 -2.48 -9.24
C GLU A 424 9.28 -2.36 -9.11
N ILE A 425 10.03 -3.32 -9.65
CA ILE A 425 11.47 -3.27 -9.76
C ILE A 425 11.81 -2.59 -11.08
N ALA A 426 12.50 -1.46 -11.03
CA ALA A 426 13.01 -0.82 -12.22
C ALA A 426 14.22 -1.59 -12.78
N ASN A 427 14.25 -1.79 -14.11
CA ASN A 427 15.35 -2.46 -14.80
C ASN A 427 16.20 -1.43 -15.55
N ARG A 428 17.07 -0.75 -14.81
CA ARG A 428 17.93 0.31 -15.33
C ARG A 428 19.24 -0.25 -15.87
N GLY A 429 19.37 -0.36 -17.18
CA GLY A 429 20.58 -0.86 -17.83
C GLY A 429 20.98 -2.28 -17.41
N GLY A 430 20.01 -3.15 -17.10
CA GLY A 430 20.23 -4.50 -16.61
C GLY A 430 20.29 -4.63 -15.07
N ALA A 431 20.45 -3.52 -14.34
CA ALA A 431 20.40 -3.52 -12.89
C ALA A 431 18.94 -3.52 -12.40
N LYS A 432 18.59 -4.49 -11.56
CA LYS A 432 17.28 -4.56 -10.90
C LYS A 432 17.27 -3.71 -9.64
N ILE A 433 16.50 -2.64 -9.64
CA ILE A 433 16.49 -1.63 -8.58
C ILE A 433 15.14 -1.62 -7.88
N SER A 434 15.16 -1.81 -6.57
CA SER A 434 13.96 -1.68 -5.73
C SER A 434 13.59 -0.21 -5.57
N LEU A 435 12.42 0.17 -6.07
CA LEU A 435 11.88 1.52 -5.88
C LEU A 435 11.59 1.82 -4.40
N ARG A 436 11.25 0.80 -3.61
CA ARG A 436 11.02 0.93 -2.17
C ARG A 436 12.27 1.33 -1.39
N GLU A 437 13.43 0.84 -1.77
CA GLU A 437 14.71 1.20 -1.14
C GLU A 437 14.97 2.71 -1.31
N ILE A 438 14.66 3.22 -2.48
CA ILE A 438 14.82 4.65 -2.77
C ILE A 438 13.78 5.49 -2.03
N ASP A 439 12.51 5.05 -2.01
CA ASP A 439 11.47 5.73 -1.22
C ASP A 439 11.83 5.80 0.26
N ALA A 440 12.33 4.71 0.83
CA ALA A 440 12.75 4.67 2.23
C ALA A 440 13.87 5.69 2.49
N ALA A 441 14.89 5.73 1.63
CA ALA A 441 15.98 6.70 1.75
C ALA A 441 15.50 8.15 1.62
N LEU A 442 14.54 8.42 0.73
CA LEU A 442 13.93 9.75 0.59
C LEU A 442 13.14 10.15 1.84
N LEU A 443 12.34 9.23 2.39
CA LEU A 443 11.51 9.47 3.58
C LEU A 443 12.31 9.66 4.88
N GLU A 444 13.59 9.25 4.91
CA GLU A 444 14.52 9.58 6.00
C GLU A 444 14.98 11.03 6.00
N HIS A 445 14.83 11.75 4.87
CA HIS A 445 15.22 13.15 4.81
C HIS A 445 14.25 14.02 5.64
N PRO A 446 14.75 14.90 6.55
CA PRO A 446 13.91 15.67 7.49
C PRO A 446 12.83 16.51 6.82
N GLN A 447 13.11 17.05 5.64
CA GLN A 447 12.20 17.91 4.88
C GLN A 447 11.25 17.14 3.95
N VAL A 448 11.38 15.82 3.80
CA VAL A 448 10.52 15.02 2.93
C VAL A 448 9.37 14.44 3.74
N SER A 449 8.14 14.81 3.40
CA SER A 449 6.92 14.31 4.03
C SER A 449 6.35 13.09 3.31
N GLN A 450 6.41 13.07 1.95
CA GLN A 450 6.00 11.93 1.14
C GLN A 450 6.98 11.76 -0.02
N ALA A 451 7.21 10.51 -0.43
CA ALA A 451 8.03 10.19 -1.59
C ALA A 451 7.44 8.99 -2.33
N ALA A 452 7.53 9.01 -3.64
CA ALA A 452 7.23 7.88 -4.51
C ALA A 452 8.16 7.88 -5.70
N THR A 453 8.94 6.83 -5.84
CA THR A 453 9.73 6.58 -7.05
C THR A 453 8.96 5.67 -8.01
N PHE A 454 9.17 5.84 -9.29
CA PHE A 454 8.50 5.06 -10.34
C PHE A 454 9.40 4.92 -11.56
N PRO A 455 9.26 3.83 -12.34
CA PRO A 455 10.03 3.64 -13.55
C PRO A 455 9.50 4.55 -14.65
N VAL A 456 10.39 5.08 -15.45
CA VAL A 456 10.08 5.82 -16.68
C VAL A 456 10.81 5.16 -17.85
N PRO A 457 10.21 5.08 -19.06
CA PRO A 457 10.87 4.53 -20.22
C PRO A 457 12.15 5.30 -20.55
N HIS A 458 13.24 4.59 -20.89
CA HIS A 458 14.50 5.20 -21.28
C HIS A 458 15.02 4.54 -22.57
N PRO A 459 15.49 5.33 -23.57
CA PRO A 459 15.84 4.80 -24.90
C PRO A 459 16.98 3.78 -24.90
N THR A 460 17.98 3.92 -24.01
CA THR A 460 19.18 3.07 -23.97
C THR A 460 19.25 2.15 -22.75
N LEU A 461 18.60 2.51 -21.64
CA LEU A 461 18.61 1.73 -20.40
C LEU A 461 17.42 0.80 -20.25
N GLY A 462 16.43 0.88 -21.17
CA GLY A 462 15.13 0.26 -21.03
C GLY A 462 14.22 1.05 -20.09
N GLU A 463 14.60 1.13 -18.82
CA GLU A 463 13.92 1.97 -17.82
C GLU A 463 14.91 2.86 -17.08
N ASP A 464 14.41 3.99 -16.61
CA ASP A 464 15.08 4.88 -15.67
C ASP A 464 14.17 5.12 -14.46
N ILE A 465 14.63 5.87 -13.45
CA ILE A 465 13.91 6.10 -12.20
C ILE A 465 13.61 7.58 -12.07
N ALA A 466 12.32 7.90 -11.86
CA ALA A 466 11.87 9.23 -11.45
C ALA A 466 11.33 9.19 -10.01
N ALA A 467 11.37 10.34 -9.34
CA ALA A 467 10.85 10.53 -8.00
C ALA A 467 9.87 11.72 -7.95
N ALA A 468 8.70 11.51 -7.35
CA ALA A 468 7.79 12.56 -6.92
C ALA A 468 7.92 12.74 -5.40
N ILE A 469 8.15 13.96 -4.94
CA ILE A 469 8.45 14.25 -3.53
C ILE A 469 7.56 15.39 -3.04
N VAL A 470 6.92 15.19 -1.88
CA VAL A 470 6.25 16.25 -1.13
C VAL A 470 7.18 16.68 0.00
N VAL A 471 7.50 17.95 0.03
CA VAL A 471 8.39 18.54 1.05
C VAL A 471 7.60 19.45 2.00
N LEU A 472 8.13 19.61 3.21
CA LEU A 472 7.50 20.46 4.24
C LEU A 472 7.63 21.96 3.88
N ASP A 473 8.78 22.35 3.34
CA ASP A 473 9.08 23.71 2.94
C ASP A 473 9.85 23.70 1.61
N LYS A 474 9.22 24.18 0.54
CA LYS A 474 9.78 24.20 -0.82
C LYS A 474 10.93 25.20 -0.99
N ASP A 475 10.98 26.23 -0.16
CA ASP A 475 12.00 27.26 -0.26
C ASP A 475 13.32 26.84 0.39
N GLN A 476 13.31 25.80 1.24
CA GLN A 476 14.49 25.31 1.95
C GLN A 476 15.19 24.13 1.29
N ILE A 477 14.62 23.56 0.24
CA ILE A 477 15.14 22.33 -0.37
C ILE A 477 15.13 22.40 -1.89
N THR A 478 16.22 21.90 -2.49
CA THR A 478 16.39 21.85 -3.93
C THR A 478 16.66 20.43 -4.40
N GLU A 479 16.44 20.16 -5.70
CA GLU A 479 16.76 18.85 -6.30
C GLU A 479 18.23 18.44 -6.07
N PRO A 480 19.23 19.30 -6.27
CA PRO A 480 20.61 18.95 -6.00
C PRO A 480 20.87 18.52 -4.54
N MET A 481 20.22 19.15 -3.56
CA MET A 481 20.33 18.77 -2.15
C MET A 481 19.78 17.37 -1.88
N ILE A 482 18.62 17.03 -2.45
CA ILE A 482 18.04 15.68 -2.35
C ILE A 482 18.96 14.67 -3.03
N ARG A 483 19.49 14.99 -4.20
CA ARG A 483 20.41 14.13 -4.95
C ARG A 483 21.69 13.85 -4.18
N GLU A 484 22.31 14.87 -3.62
CA GLU A 484 23.50 14.74 -2.76
C GLU A 484 23.20 13.89 -1.52
N TYR A 485 22.04 14.09 -0.90
CA TYR A 485 21.60 13.30 0.24
C TYR A 485 21.46 11.82 -0.09
N LEU A 486 20.89 11.50 -1.27
CA LEU A 486 20.74 10.12 -1.75
C LEU A 486 22.08 9.49 -2.13
N LEU A 487 22.99 10.22 -2.76
CA LEU A 487 24.33 9.74 -3.14
C LEU A 487 25.19 9.32 -1.94
N LYS A 488 24.93 9.89 -0.76
CA LYS A 488 25.59 9.48 0.50
C LYS A 488 25.04 8.17 1.08
N ARG A 489 23.88 7.69 0.61
CA ARG A 489 23.13 6.54 1.16
C ARG A 489 22.92 5.41 0.18
N LEU A 490 22.85 5.72 -1.10
CA LEU A 490 22.56 4.78 -2.17
C LEU A 490 23.70 4.75 -3.19
N ALA A 491 23.86 3.62 -3.84
CA ALA A 491 24.74 3.55 -5.01
C ALA A 491 24.23 4.50 -6.11
N ALA A 492 25.12 5.15 -6.83
CA ALA A 492 24.80 6.20 -7.81
C ALA A 492 23.76 5.75 -8.87
N PHE A 493 23.81 4.49 -9.31
CA PHE A 493 22.87 3.94 -10.29
C PHE A 493 21.44 3.77 -9.75
N LYS A 494 21.22 3.87 -8.42
CA LYS A 494 19.90 3.84 -7.77
C LYS A 494 19.30 5.24 -7.59
N VAL A 495 20.10 6.29 -7.70
CA VAL A 495 19.63 7.67 -7.53
C VAL A 495 18.73 8.04 -8.71
N PRO A 496 17.50 8.56 -8.47
CA PRO A 496 16.60 8.99 -9.52
C PRO A 496 17.23 10.05 -10.41
N SER A 497 17.10 9.90 -11.73
CA SER A 497 17.55 10.93 -12.70
C SER A 497 16.62 12.12 -12.74
N HIS A 498 15.32 11.90 -12.43
CA HIS A 498 14.32 12.95 -12.36
C HIS A 498 13.77 13.06 -10.94
N ILE A 499 13.80 14.24 -10.35
CA ILE A 499 13.21 14.52 -9.04
C ILE A 499 12.24 15.70 -9.21
N SER A 500 10.96 15.48 -8.90
CA SER A 500 9.92 16.50 -9.00
C SER A 500 9.30 16.77 -7.65
N PHE A 501 9.24 18.04 -7.26
CA PHE A 501 8.48 18.50 -6.11
C PHE A 501 7.02 18.66 -6.48
N VAL A 502 6.14 18.04 -5.70
CA VAL A 502 4.68 18.04 -5.91
C VAL A 502 3.97 18.45 -4.63
N ASP A 503 2.73 18.93 -4.75
CA ASP A 503 1.91 19.26 -3.57
C ASP A 503 1.33 18.01 -2.92
N GLU A 504 1.01 16.99 -3.75
CA GLU A 504 0.51 15.69 -3.29
C GLU A 504 0.95 14.57 -4.23
N ILE A 505 1.04 13.36 -3.69
CA ILE A 505 1.27 12.14 -4.46
C ILE A 505 -0.08 11.46 -4.70
N PRO A 506 -0.48 11.19 -5.97
CA PRO A 506 -1.73 10.50 -6.27
C PRO A 506 -1.81 9.14 -5.61
N LYS A 507 -2.90 8.89 -4.88
CA LYS A 507 -3.19 7.65 -4.17
C LYS A 507 -4.45 7.01 -4.72
N GLY A 508 -4.50 5.70 -4.68
CA GLY A 508 -5.73 4.97 -4.95
C GLY A 508 -6.72 5.11 -3.78
N SER A 509 -7.93 4.61 -3.98
CA SER A 509 -9.01 4.60 -2.99
C SER A 509 -8.67 3.92 -1.66
N THR A 510 -7.61 3.13 -1.63
CA THR A 510 -7.09 2.45 -0.43
C THR A 510 -5.93 3.19 0.24
N GLY A 511 -5.63 4.43 -0.19
CA GLY A 511 -4.48 5.20 0.28
C GLY A 511 -3.12 4.73 -0.24
N LYS A 512 -3.08 3.71 -1.13
CA LYS A 512 -1.84 3.20 -1.74
C LYS A 512 -1.42 4.06 -2.93
N ILE A 513 -0.13 4.32 -3.05
CA ILE A 513 0.47 5.05 -4.17
C ILE A 513 0.29 4.24 -5.46
N GLN A 514 -0.22 4.89 -6.52
CA GLN A 514 -0.40 4.30 -7.85
C GLN A 514 0.79 4.66 -8.76
N ARG A 515 1.91 3.92 -8.62
CA ARG A 515 3.17 4.22 -9.33
C ARG A 515 3.05 4.26 -10.85
N LEU A 516 2.25 3.37 -11.45
CA LEU A 516 2.03 3.34 -12.90
C LEU A 516 1.33 4.61 -13.41
N LYS A 517 0.33 5.11 -12.66
CA LYS A 517 -0.33 6.38 -12.99
C LYS A 517 0.62 7.58 -12.82
N LEU A 518 1.55 7.51 -11.86
CA LEU A 518 2.58 8.55 -11.73
C LEU A 518 3.42 8.63 -13.00
N ALA A 519 3.90 7.50 -13.53
CA ALA A 519 4.67 7.49 -14.77
C ALA A 519 3.91 8.13 -15.95
N GLU A 520 2.60 7.85 -16.09
CA GLU A 520 1.75 8.45 -17.13
C GLU A 520 1.56 9.97 -16.95
N VAL A 521 1.28 10.42 -15.73
CA VAL A 521 1.09 11.85 -15.42
C VAL A 521 2.38 12.64 -15.62
N PHE A 522 3.51 12.05 -15.23
CA PHE A 522 4.81 12.72 -15.33
C PHE A 522 5.43 12.63 -16.73
N ALA A 523 5.13 11.60 -17.52
CA ALA A 523 5.55 11.54 -18.92
C ALA A 523 5.02 12.73 -19.76
N GLN A 524 3.86 13.27 -19.40
CA GLN A 524 3.29 14.46 -20.04
C GLN A 524 3.95 15.78 -19.60
N ARG A 525 4.67 15.79 -18.49
CA ARG A 525 5.33 17.00 -17.92
C ARG A 525 6.77 17.20 -18.42
N PHE A 526 7.34 16.24 -19.13
CA PHE A 526 8.72 16.31 -19.63
C PHE A 526 8.80 16.16 -21.16
N PRO A 527 8.15 17.01 -21.97
CA PRO A 527 8.48 17.11 -23.37
C PRO A 527 9.88 17.75 -23.46
N LYS A 528 10.88 16.98 -23.89
CA LYS A 528 12.21 17.52 -24.12
C LYS A 528 12.21 18.25 -25.44
N GLU A 529 12.15 19.59 -25.39
CA GLU A 529 12.48 20.43 -26.52
C GLU A 529 14.00 20.42 -26.72
N PHE A 530 14.47 20.03 -27.91
CA PHE A 530 15.91 20.03 -28.22
C PHE A 530 16.40 21.49 -28.34
N VAL A 531 17.14 21.95 -27.34
CA VAL A 531 17.79 23.27 -27.34
C VAL A 531 19.24 23.09 -27.82
N ARG A 532 19.58 23.78 -28.90
CA ARG A 532 20.93 23.69 -29.47
C ARG A 532 21.96 24.41 -28.59
N PRO A 533 23.21 23.90 -28.48
CA PRO A 533 24.31 24.63 -27.89
C PRO A 533 24.50 26.00 -28.55
N GLN A 534 24.68 27.06 -27.74
CA GLN A 534 24.71 28.45 -28.19
C GLN A 534 26.13 29.05 -28.16
N ASN A 535 27.04 28.47 -27.43
CA ASN A 535 28.42 28.93 -27.32
C ASN A 535 29.39 27.75 -27.47
N GLU A 536 30.67 28.08 -27.70
CA GLU A 536 31.71 27.07 -27.97
C GLU A 536 31.88 26.07 -26.83
N LEU A 537 31.74 26.51 -25.58
CA LEU A 537 31.89 25.64 -24.41
C LEU A 537 30.75 24.64 -24.32
N GLU A 538 29.50 25.08 -24.54
CA GLU A 538 28.34 24.19 -24.61
C GLU A 538 28.46 23.17 -25.76
N ILE A 539 28.98 23.61 -26.92
CA ILE A 539 29.24 22.71 -28.07
C ILE A 539 30.23 21.63 -27.69
N LEU A 540 31.33 21.99 -27.07
CA LEU A 540 32.39 21.04 -26.67
C LEU A 540 31.88 20.07 -25.59
N VAL A 541 31.21 20.56 -24.57
CA VAL A 541 30.61 19.71 -23.52
C VAL A 541 29.55 18.77 -24.09
N SER A 542 28.70 19.28 -25.01
CA SER A 542 27.70 18.48 -25.72
C SER A 542 28.33 17.35 -26.52
N ASN A 543 29.46 17.65 -27.24
CA ASN A 543 30.22 16.65 -28.01
C ASN A 543 30.86 15.60 -27.09
N ILE A 544 31.44 16.02 -25.95
CA ILE A 544 32.02 15.09 -24.97
C ILE A 544 30.91 14.14 -24.42
N PHE A 545 29.73 14.66 -24.12
CA PHE A 545 28.59 13.83 -23.69
C PHE A 545 28.19 12.85 -24.79
N ALA A 546 28.04 13.34 -26.03
CA ALA A 546 27.66 12.53 -27.18
C ALA A 546 28.61 11.36 -27.42
N GLU A 547 29.92 11.62 -27.37
CA GLU A 547 30.93 10.59 -27.57
C GLU A 547 31.00 9.58 -26.43
N VAL A 548 31.00 10.04 -25.16
CA VAL A 548 31.09 9.14 -23.99
C VAL A 548 29.82 8.30 -23.84
N LEU A 549 28.66 8.89 -24.11
CA LEU A 549 27.38 8.23 -24.01
C LEU A 549 27.00 7.46 -25.27
N ARG A 550 27.72 7.68 -26.40
CA ARG A 550 27.49 7.08 -27.73
C ARG A 550 26.10 7.41 -28.28
N ILE A 551 25.72 8.66 -28.20
CA ILE A 551 24.45 9.20 -28.72
C ILE A 551 24.73 10.24 -29.79
N GLU A 552 23.80 10.40 -30.74
CA GLU A 552 24.06 11.22 -31.97
C GLU A 552 24.06 12.73 -31.65
N LYS A 553 23.17 13.19 -30.75
CA LYS A 553 23.03 14.62 -30.41
C LYS A 553 22.63 14.77 -28.95
N VAL A 554 23.16 15.82 -28.31
CA VAL A 554 22.86 16.18 -26.92
C VAL A 554 22.39 17.63 -26.87
N SER A 555 21.23 17.87 -26.28
CA SER A 555 20.68 19.21 -26.02
C SER A 555 21.40 19.86 -24.82
N VAL A 556 21.47 21.18 -24.78
CA VAL A 556 22.07 21.90 -23.64
C VAL A 556 21.32 21.66 -22.33
N CYS A 557 20.03 21.34 -22.42
CA CYS A 557 19.18 21.00 -21.28
C CYS A 557 19.18 19.50 -20.92
N ASP A 558 19.88 18.67 -21.71
CA ASP A 558 19.92 17.24 -21.44
C ASP A 558 20.79 16.94 -20.22
N ASN A 559 20.23 16.15 -19.33
CA ASN A 559 20.89 15.72 -18.11
C ASN A 559 21.73 14.47 -18.38
N PHE A 560 23.00 14.50 -17.99
CA PHE A 560 23.95 13.40 -18.17
C PHE A 560 23.44 12.06 -17.67
N LEU A 561 22.79 12.06 -16.49
CA LEU A 561 22.23 10.83 -15.89
C LEU A 561 21.04 10.31 -16.68
N GLU A 562 20.18 11.23 -17.17
CA GLU A 562 19.03 10.90 -18.01
C GLU A 562 19.41 10.33 -19.37
N LEU A 563 20.58 10.72 -19.88
CA LEU A 563 21.16 10.16 -21.11
C LEU A 563 21.84 8.80 -20.90
N GLY A 564 21.77 8.24 -19.69
CA GLY A 564 22.36 6.96 -19.36
C GLY A 564 23.78 7.04 -18.79
N GLY A 565 24.18 8.22 -18.31
CA GLY A 565 25.44 8.42 -17.62
C GLY A 565 25.51 7.65 -16.30
N ASP A 566 26.63 7.02 -16.04
CA ASP A 566 26.97 6.34 -14.79
C ASP A 566 28.31 6.87 -14.23
N SER A 567 28.73 6.35 -13.07
CA SER A 567 29.98 6.80 -12.44
C SER A 567 31.24 6.56 -13.30
N LEU A 568 31.25 5.49 -14.09
CA LEU A 568 32.38 5.19 -15.00
C LEU A 568 32.40 6.19 -16.14
N ARG A 569 31.27 6.45 -16.78
CA ARG A 569 31.13 7.43 -17.85
C ARG A 569 31.35 8.87 -17.34
N ALA A 570 30.91 9.17 -16.13
CA ALA A 570 31.18 10.45 -15.47
C ALA A 570 32.68 10.70 -15.31
N THR A 571 33.42 9.69 -14.88
CA THR A 571 34.89 9.77 -14.80
C THR A 571 35.51 10.01 -16.18
N GLN A 572 35.01 9.39 -17.24
CA GLN A 572 35.46 9.60 -18.61
C GLN A 572 35.18 11.02 -19.11
N VAL A 573 33.98 11.56 -18.83
CA VAL A 573 33.63 12.96 -19.15
C VAL A 573 34.59 13.92 -18.45
N LEU A 574 34.73 13.77 -17.13
CA LEU A 574 35.61 14.67 -16.35
C LEU A 574 37.06 14.57 -16.73
N SER A 575 37.56 13.38 -17.09
CA SER A 575 38.92 13.20 -17.61
C SER A 575 39.15 13.95 -18.94
N ARG A 576 38.14 13.94 -19.84
CA ARG A 576 38.22 14.70 -21.10
C ARG A 576 38.13 16.21 -20.86
N ILE A 577 37.27 16.64 -19.92
CA ILE A 577 37.19 18.05 -19.51
C ILE A 577 38.55 18.50 -18.93
N ALA A 578 39.15 17.71 -18.05
CA ALA A 578 40.46 18.01 -17.47
C ALA A 578 41.54 18.11 -18.54
N ALA A 579 41.52 17.23 -19.54
CA ALA A 579 42.48 17.24 -20.64
C ALA A 579 42.31 18.44 -21.58
N LEU A 580 41.07 18.85 -21.88
CA LEU A 580 40.76 19.94 -22.81
C LEU A 580 40.86 21.33 -22.16
N PHE A 581 40.34 21.46 -20.93
CA PHE A 581 40.18 22.76 -20.28
C PHE A 581 41.16 22.99 -19.13
N GLN A 582 42.03 22.02 -18.81
CA GLN A 582 42.92 22.03 -17.66
C GLN A 582 42.24 22.31 -16.31
N VAL A 583 40.95 21.94 -16.22
CA VAL A 583 40.11 22.11 -15.04
C VAL A 583 39.81 20.75 -14.41
N ASN A 584 40.17 20.57 -13.15
CA ASN A 584 39.86 19.36 -12.38
C ASN A 584 38.58 19.55 -11.60
N LEU A 585 37.48 18.97 -12.07
CA LEU A 585 36.20 18.99 -11.38
C LEU A 585 35.99 17.68 -10.59
N PRO A 586 35.53 17.75 -9.34
CA PRO A 586 35.16 16.57 -8.59
C PRO A 586 33.97 15.87 -9.27
N ILE A 587 33.86 14.55 -9.15
CA ILE A 587 32.76 13.77 -9.75
C ILE A 587 31.38 14.23 -9.27
N VAL A 588 31.30 14.72 -8.03
CA VAL A 588 30.07 15.27 -7.42
C VAL A 588 29.56 16.50 -8.20
N THR A 589 30.46 17.26 -8.85
CA THR A 589 30.07 18.42 -9.68
C THR A 589 29.19 18.00 -10.85
N LEU A 590 29.54 16.93 -11.57
CA LEU A 590 28.72 16.45 -12.68
C LEU A 590 27.37 15.89 -12.22
N PHE A 591 27.30 15.34 -11.02
CA PHE A 591 26.03 14.86 -10.45
C PHE A 591 25.13 16.01 -9.95
N ASN A 592 25.72 17.11 -9.47
CA ASN A 592 24.98 18.28 -8.99
C ASN A 592 24.61 19.26 -10.13
N LYS A 593 25.39 19.26 -11.21
CA LYS A 593 25.24 20.10 -12.40
C LYS A 593 25.25 19.21 -13.64
N PRO A 594 24.20 18.38 -13.81
CA PRO A 594 24.25 17.29 -14.77
C PRO A 594 23.91 17.69 -16.22
N THR A 595 23.48 18.92 -16.46
CA THR A 595 23.17 19.38 -17.83
C THR A 595 24.41 19.96 -18.51
N VAL A 596 24.39 19.96 -19.85
CA VAL A 596 25.45 20.57 -20.65
C VAL A 596 25.65 22.05 -20.28
N ALA A 597 24.53 22.79 -20.15
CA ALA A 597 24.59 24.21 -19.80
C ALA A 597 25.18 24.47 -18.41
N GLU A 598 24.74 23.72 -17.39
CA GLU A 598 25.25 23.88 -16.03
C GLU A 598 26.72 23.49 -15.90
N LEU A 599 27.12 22.39 -16.56
CA LEU A 599 28.50 21.95 -16.53
C LEU A 599 29.43 22.93 -17.30
N ALA A 600 28.97 23.44 -18.45
CA ALA A 600 29.68 24.46 -19.19
C ALA A 600 29.88 25.75 -18.37
N HIS A 601 28.88 26.17 -17.63
CA HIS A 601 28.97 27.31 -16.72
C HIS A 601 29.98 27.09 -15.60
N GLU A 602 30.04 25.89 -15.02
CA GLU A 602 30.99 25.51 -13.96
C GLU A 602 32.42 25.46 -14.48
N ILE A 603 32.63 24.94 -15.70
CA ILE A 603 33.91 24.95 -16.37
C ILE A 603 34.36 26.38 -16.60
N ALA A 604 33.48 27.27 -17.11
CA ALA A 604 33.80 28.68 -17.32
C ALA A 604 34.24 29.37 -16.02
N ALA A 605 33.50 29.19 -14.94
CA ALA A 605 33.80 29.74 -13.62
C ALA A 605 35.17 29.24 -13.08
N SER A 606 35.46 27.96 -13.31
CA SER A 606 36.75 27.35 -12.91
C SER A 606 37.91 27.87 -13.75
N MET A 607 37.71 28.11 -15.06
CA MET A 607 38.69 28.70 -15.96
C MET A 607 39.02 30.17 -15.61
N GLU A 608 38.03 30.93 -15.12
CA GLU A 608 38.25 32.32 -14.67
C GLU A 608 39.25 32.40 -13.49
N SER A 609 39.32 31.37 -12.68
CA SER A 609 40.22 31.28 -11.53
C SER A 609 41.67 30.85 -11.89
N LEU A 610 41.96 30.47 -13.16
CA LEU A 610 43.27 30.06 -13.60
C LEU A 610 44.23 31.26 -13.82
N PRO A 611 45.57 31.07 -13.64
CA PRO A 611 46.56 32.09 -13.92
C PRO A 611 46.56 32.53 -15.40
N VAL A 612 46.86 33.80 -15.67
CA VAL A 612 46.79 34.44 -17.01
C VAL A 612 47.63 33.72 -18.08
N THR A 613 48.75 33.10 -17.70
CA THR A 613 49.62 32.29 -18.59
C THR A 613 48.92 31.02 -19.10
N SER A 614 48.11 30.37 -18.29
CA SER A 614 47.36 29.17 -18.69
C SER A 614 46.17 29.48 -19.61
N LYS A 615 45.62 30.70 -19.54
CA LYS A 615 44.48 31.13 -20.40
C LYS A 615 44.90 31.31 -21.87
N ALA A 616 46.13 31.81 -22.14
CA ALA A 616 46.63 32.00 -23.49
C ALA A 616 46.92 30.68 -24.23
N GLU A 617 47.43 29.68 -23.52
CA GLU A 617 47.68 28.33 -24.06
C GLU A 617 46.35 27.58 -24.36
N LEU A 618 45.34 27.82 -23.55
CA LEU A 618 44.00 27.22 -23.70
C LEU A 618 43.25 27.75 -24.93
N VAL A 619 43.33 29.06 -25.21
CA VAL A 619 42.69 29.67 -26.39
C VAL A 619 43.29 29.09 -27.67
N THR A 620 44.61 28.90 -27.73
CA THR A 620 45.28 28.31 -28.88
C THR A 620 44.89 26.83 -29.09
N ALA A 621 44.74 26.04 -28.01
CA ALA A 621 44.33 24.65 -28.08
C ALA A 621 42.87 24.48 -28.52
N LEU A 622 41.98 25.39 -28.10
CA LEU A 622 40.57 25.40 -28.47
C LEU A 622 40.37 25.77 -29.96
N GLU A 623 41.14 26.73 -30.48
CA GLU A 623 41.11 27.10 -31.90
C GLU A 623 41.57 25.95 -32.81
N ASP A 624 42.57 25.16 -32.39
CA ASP A 624 43.03 23.99 -33.13
C ASP A 624 42.03 22.83 -33.13
N PHE A 625 41.33 22.62 -32.03
CA PHE A 625 40.32 21.57 -31.92
C PHE A 625 39.03 21.90 -32.72
N SER A 626 38.65 23.18 -32.78
CA SER A 626 37.54 23.65 -33.59
C SER A 626 37.77 23.41 -35.09
N LYS A 627 39.00 23.57 -35.55
CA LYS A 627 39.40 23.34 -36.95
C LYS A 627 39.44 21.84 -37.35
N GLU A 628 39.67 20.93 -36.40
CA GLU A 628 39.59 19.48 -36.63
C GLU A 628 38.15 18.96 -36.71
N GLY A 629 37.21 19.56 -35.94
CA GLY A 629 35.77 19.21 -35.95
C GLY A 629 35.06 19.59 -37.26
N GLU A 630 35.50 20.63 -37.98
CA GLU A 630 34.94 21.01 -39.28
C GLU A 630 35.45 20.13 -40.45
N ARG A 631 36.44 19.26 -40.21
CA ARG A 631 37.01 18.35 -41.21
C ARG A 631 36.50 16.90 -41.12
N ARG A 632 35.66 16.58 -40.19
CA ARG A 632 34.95 15.31 -40.05
C ARG A 632 33.44 15.51 -40.22
#